data_3af90bbb307abf459e0e141d88121011
#
_entry.id   3af90bbb307abf459e0e141d88121011
#
_cell.length_a   1.000
_cell.length_b   1.000
_cell.length_c   1.000
_cell.angle_alpha   90.00
_cell.angle_beta   90.00
_cell.angle_gamma   90.00
#
_symmetry.space_group_name_H-M   'P 1'
#
loop_
_entity.id
_entity.type
_entity.pdbx_description
1 polymer ?
#
loop_
_entity_poly.entity_id
_entity_poly.type
_entity_poly.pdbx_seq_one_letter_code
_entity_poly.pdbx_strand_id
1 'polypeptide(L)'
;FLRRFIAKQKKSSLIVAMKYGLFSGGKKIRSKILIDVGFLFKLDYKTLIVIGAAVECIHAYSLIHDDLPCMDDDSIRRGKPSAHVKFGEATAVLAGNSLLTMAFEILSHKDLRISEKTKIDLINKISESSGHLGIAGGQYLDLNYERKKISQKKIEEMEIKKTGKLFSFCCVAPLIIKKKNKNDIRKFENIGADIGLL
;
A
#
# COMPACT_ATOMS: atom_id res chain seq x y z
N PHE A 1 -15.50 2.62 -4.68
CA PHE A 1 -15.53 2.29 -3.26
C PHE A 1 -14.89 3.40 -2.42
N LEU A 2 -13.59 3.68 -2.55
CA LEU A 2 -12.84 4.65 -1.71
C LEU A 2 -13.49 6.04 -1.65
N ARG A 3 -13.93 6.60 -2.78
CA ARG A 3 -14.61 7.91 -2.78
C ARG A 3 -15.85 7.92 -1.89
N ARG A 4 -16.66 6.85 -1.91
CA ARG A 4 -17.83 6.70 -1.05
C ARG A 4 -17.46 6.42 0.40
N PHE A 5 -16.42 5.62 0.64
CA PHE A 5 -15.96 5.28 1.99
C PHE A 5 -15.46 6.53 2.73
N ILE A 6 -14.55 7.29 2.12
CA ILE A 6 -14.00 8.51 2.74
C ILE A 6 -15.01 9.67 2.78
N ALA A 7 -16.04 9.67 1.93
CA ALA A 7 -17.10 10.68 1.97
C ALA A 7 -18.04 10.54 3.19
N LYS A 8 -18.12 9.34 3.78
CA LYS A 8 -18.88 9.10 5.01
C LYS A 8 -18.19 9.64 6.27
N GLN A 9 -16.88 9.92 6.18
CA GLN A 9 -16.13 10.48 7.29
C GLN A 9 -16.52 11.95 7.54
N LYS A 10 -16.48 12.38 8.81
CA LYS A 10 -16.77 13.78 9.19
C LYS A 10 -15.81 14.74 8.45
N LYS A 11 -16.36 15.75 7.81
CA LYS A 11 -15.56 16.74 7.07
C LYS A 11 -14.54 17.44 7.98
N SER A 12 -13.28 17.46 7.56
CA SER A 12 -12.18 18.16 8.22
C SER A 12 -11.07 18.48 7.21
N SER A 13 -10.17 19.37 7.55
CA SER A 13 -8.97 19.66 6.73
C SER A 13 -8.10 18.42 6.54
N LEU A 14 -8.03 17.54 7.54
CA LEU A 14 -7.33 16.26 7.46
C LEU A 14 -7.92 15.36 6.37
N ILE A 15 -9.24 15.24 6.28
CA ILE A 15 -9.90 14.47 5.21
C ILE A 15 -9.61 15.07 3.83
N VAL A 16 -9.47 16.38 3.72
CA VAL A 16 -9.08 17.03 2.45
C VAL A 16 -7.67 16.62 2.05
N ALA A 17 -6.71 16.62 2.98
CA ALA A 17 -5.33 16.19 2.74
C ALA A 17 -5.24 14.70 2.40
N MET A 18 -5.97 13.82 3.12
CA MET A 18 -6.07 12.39 2.80
C MET A 18 -6.59 12.17 1.38
N LYS A 19 -7.67 12.84 0.99
CA LYS A 19 -8.23 12.77 -0.38
C LYS A 19 -7.24 13.25 -1.42
N TYR A 20 -6.49 14.30 -1.11
CA TYR A 20 -5.49 14.85 -2.00
C TYR A 20 -4.41 13.82 -2.33
N GLY A 21 -3.80 13.18 -1.34
CA GLY A 21 -2.81 12.11 -1.55
C GLY A 21 -3.41 10.88 -2.25
N LEU A 22 -4.57 10.41 -1.78
CA LEU A 22 -5.21 9.19 -2.27
C LEU A 22 -5.68 9.30 -3.74
N PHE A 23 -6.15 10.48 -4.15
CA PHE A 23 -6.71 10.73 -5.50
C PHE A 23 -5.83 11.61 -6.38
N SER A 24 -4.53 11.73 -6.07
CA SER A 24 -3.55 12.51 -6.85
C SER A 24 -3.27 11.97 -8.27
N GLY A 25 -3.99 10.94 -8.72
CA GLY A 25 -3.78 10.29 -10.01
C GLY A 25 -2.99 8.98 -9.89
N GLY A 26 -2.31 8.58 -10.98
CA GLY A 26 -1.56 7.33 -11.07
C GLY A 26 -2.36 6.18 -11.69
N LYS A 27 -1.63 5.18 -12.19
CA LYS A 27 -2.18 4.06 -12.99
C LYS A 27 -2.90 3.00 -12.15
N LYS A 28 -2.83 3.09 -10.81
CA LYS A 28 -3.44 2.12 -9.86
C LYS A 28 -3.03 0.67 -10.15
N ILE A 29 -1.77 0.46 -10.50
CA ILE A 29 -1.24 -0.85 -10.96
C ILE A 29 -1.37 -1.91 -9.87
N ARG A 30 -1.13 -1.55 -8.61
CA ARG A 30 -1.17 -2.48 -7.47
C ARG A 30 -2.57 -3.08 -7.29
N SER A 31 -3.57 -2.24 -7.17
CA SER A 31 -4.96 -2.70 -7.06
C SER A 31 -5.45 -3.40 -8.34
N LYS A 32 -4.96 -3.01 -9.52
CA LYS A 32 -5.26 -3.71 -10.77
C LYS A 32 -4.71 -5.13 -10.77
N ILE A 33 -3.44 -5.34 -10.43
CA ILE A 33 -2.84 -6.68 -10.32
C ILE A 33 -3.61 -7.56 -9.33
N LEU A 34 -3.98 -7.01 -8.17
CA LEU A 34 -4.78 -7.74 -7.18
C LEU A 34 -6.12 -8.21 -7.80
N ILE A 35 -6.79 -7.35 -8.56
CA ILE A 35 -8.05 -7.66 -9.21
C ILE A 35 -7.85 -8.73 -10.29
N ASP A 36 -6.83 -8.58 -11.13
CA ASP A 36 -6.54 -9.50 -12.23
C ASP A 36 -6.19 -10.90 -11.69
N VAL A 37 -5.33 -10.99 -10.67
CA VAL A 37 -5.04 -12.24 -9.97
C VAL A 37 -6.29 -12.81 -9.30
N GLY A 38 -7.11 -11.95 -8.69
CA GLY A 38 -8.37 -12.36 -8.07
C GLY A 38 -9.34 -13.00 -9.07
N PHE A 39 -9.40 -12.51 -10.30
CA PHE A 39 -10.21 -13.10 -11.35
C PHE A 39 -9.71 -14.48 -11.81
N LEU A 40 -8.38 -14.71 -11.83
CA LEU A 40 -7.83 -16.05 -12.08
C LEU A 40 -8.35 -17.08 -11.05
N PHE A 41 -8.58 -16.64 -9.83
CA PHE A 41 -9.13 -17.50 -8.77
C PHE A 41 -10.66 -17.36 -8.59
N LYS A 42 -11.37 -16.78 -9.54
CA LYS A 42 -12.84 -16.64 -9.54
C LYS A 42 -13.37 -16.00 -8.26
N LEU A 43 -12.73 -14.93 -7.80
CA LEU A 43 -13.22 -14.09 -6.73
C LEU A 43 -14.18 -13.03 -7.27
N ASP A 44 -15.15 -12.63 -6.45
CA ASP A 44 -16.10 -11.59 -6.83
C ASP A 44 -15.44 -10.20 -6.84
N TYR A 45 -15.86 -9.37 -7.78
CA TYR A 45 -15.30 -8.03 -7.99
C TYR A 45 -15.47 -7.10 -6.78
N LYS A 46 -16.56 -7.26 -6.02
CA LYS A 46 -16.82 -6.39 -4.84
C LYS A 46 -15.79 -6.63 -3.75
N THR A 47 -15.48 -7.90 -3.46
CA THR A 47 -14.42 -8.29 -2.53
C THR A 47 -13.07 -7.74 -2.97
N LEU A 48 -12.72 -7.92 -4.25
CA LEU A 48 -11.44 -7.45 -4.80
C LEU A 48 -11.28 -5.93 -4.73
N ILE A 49 -12.33 -5.18 -5.04
CA ILE A 49 -12.32 -3.71 -4.94
C ILE A 49 -12.10 -3.23 -3.50
N VAL A 50 -12.66 -3.90 -2.51
CA VAL A 50 -12.47 -3.53 -1.10
C VAL A 50 -11.01 -3.74 -0.68
N ILE A 51 -10.43 -4.90 -1.02
CA ILE A 51 -9.03 -5.19 -0.67
C ILE A 51 -8.07 -4.29 -1.46
N GLY A 52 -8.34 -4.06 -2.76
CA GLY A 52 -7.58 -3.12 -3.58
C GLY A 52 -7.63 -1.69 -3.04
N ALA A 53 -8.75 -1.30 -2.41
CA ALA A 53 -8.88 -0.01 -1.75
C ALA A 53 -7.92 0.12 -0.55
N ALA A 54 -7.77 -0.92 0.26
CA ALA A 54 -6.79 -0.94 1.35
C ALA A 54 -5.36 -0.82 0.82
N VAL A 55 -5.02 -1.53 -0.26
CA VAL A 55 -3.71 -1.43 -0.93
C VAL A 55 -3.42 0.00 -1.40
N GLU A 56 -4.40 0.67 -1.99
CA GLU A 56 -4.22 2.05 -2.45
C GLU A 56 -4.07 3.05 -1.28
N CYS A 57 -4.67 2.77 -0.11
CA CYS A 57 -4.45 3.56 1.10
C CYS A 57 -3.00 3.38 1.60
N ILE A 58 -2.50 2.14 1.65
CA ILE A 58 -1.10 1.85 2.01
C ILE A 58 -0.14 2.56 1.05
N HIS A 59 -0.36 2.46 -0.26
CA HIS A 59 0.49 3.13 -1.24
C HIS A 59 0.41 4.66 -1.15
N ALA A 60 -0.76 5.23 -0.85
CA ALA A 60 -0.91 6.68 -0.76
C ALA A 60 -0.24 7.24 0.50
N TYR A 61 -0.31 6.53 1.65
CA TYR A 61 0.40 6.97 2.84
C TYR A 61 1.91 6.97 2.62
N SER A 62 2.45 5.90 2.00
CA SER A 62 3.90 5.83 1.77
C SER A 62 4.39 7.01 0.92
N LEU A 63 3.70 7.33 -0.17
CA LEU A 63 4.05 8.48 -1.00
C LEU A 63 3.97 9.82 -0.28
N ILE A 64 2.96 10.01 0.59
CA ILE A 64 2.84 11.25 1.37
C ILE A 64 4.00 11.40 2.34
N HIS A 65 4.43 10.28 2.96
CA HIS A 65 5.54 10.32 3.92
C HIS A 65 6.89 10.38 3.23
N ASP A 66 7.06 9.68 2.11
CA ASP A 66 8.30 9.74 1.31
C ASP A 66 8.60 11.19 0.87
N ASP A 67 7.58 11.97 0.51
CA ASP A 67 7.73 13.37 0.06
C ASP A 67 8.13 14.35 1.17
N LEU A 68 8.09 13.98 2.46
CA LEU A 68 8.37 14.89 3.57
C LEU A 68 9.82 15.42 3.55
N PRO A 69 10.08 16.66 4.07
CA PRO A 69 11.43 17.23 4.14
C PRO A 69 12.44 16.36 4.92
N CYS A 70 11.97 15.56 5.87
CA CYS A 70 12.82 14.62 6.62
C CYS A 70 13.04 13.26 5.93
N MET A 71 12.51 13.09 4.71
CA MET A 71 12.61 11.91 3.87
C MET A 71 13.26 12.28 2.52
N ASP A 72 12.55 12.14 1.41
CA ASP A 72 13.07 12.41 0.06
C ASP A 72 13.01 13.92 -0.30
N ASP A 73 12.35 14.77 0.51
CA ASP A 73 12.17 16.23 0.34
C ASP A 73 11.60 16.62 -1.04
N ASP A 74 10.64 15.85 -1.53
CA ASP A 74 10.02 16.07 -2.83
C ASP A 74 8.91 17.15 -2.74
N SER A 75 9.12 18.29 -3.36
CA SER A 75 8.13 19.39 -3.39
C SER A 75 6.99 19.16 -4.40
N ILE A 76 7.17 18.25 -5.37
CA ILE A 76 6.20 17.97 -6.45
C ILE A 76 5.97 16.47 -6.59
N ARG A 77 4.70 16.05 -6.56
CA ARG A 77 4.29 14.66 -6.81
C ARG A 77 3.25 14.61 -7.95
N ARG A 78 3.60 13.90 -9.03
CA ARG A 78 2.73 13.76 -10.21
C ARG A 78 2.27 15.10 -10.80
N GLY A 79 3.18 16.06 -10.90
CA GLY A 79 2.92 17.40 -11.45
C GLY A 79 2.08 18.33 -10.54
N LYS A 80 1.92 17.99 -9.26
CA LYS A 80 1.22 18.81 -8.26
C LYS A 80 2.10 18.96 -7.03
N PRO A 81 1.93 20.05 -6.25
CA PRO A 81 2.60 20.20 -4.97
C PRO A 81 2.39 18.95 -4.11
N SER A 82 3.43 18.46 -3.44
CA SER A 82 3.33 17.36 -2.47
C SER A 82 2.44 17.76 -1.28
N ALA A 83 2.01 16.77 -0.49
CA ALA A 83 1.06 17.01 0.59
C ALA A 83 1.60 18.00 1.65
N HIS A 84 2.88 17.90 2.00
CA HIS A 84 3.50 18.80 3.00
C HIS A 84 3.60 20.25 2.50
N VAL A 85 3.88 20.46 1.22
CA VAL A 85 3.90 21.79 0.61
C VAL A 85 2.52 22.44 0.63
N LYS A 86 1.47 21.64 0.35
CA LYS A 86 0.11 22.16 0.23
C LYS A 86 -0.62 22.34 1.56
N PHE A 87 -0.39 21.46 2.53
CA PHE A 87 -1.17 21.41 3.77
C PHE A 87 -0.32 21.58 5.03
N GLY A 88 1.00 21.70 4.90
CA GLY A 88 1.95 21.71 6.00
C GLY A 88 2.37 20.29 6.42
N GLU A 89 3.58 20.18 6.98
CA GLU A 89 4.21 18.91 7.36
C GLU A 89 3.36 18.10 8.36
N ALA A 90 2.92 18.75 9.44
CA ALA A 90 2.10 18.07 10.47
C ALA A 90 0.82 17.48 9.88
N THR A 91 0.15 18.20 8.97
CA THR A 91 -1.06 17.69 8.29
C THR A 91 -0.71 16.53 7.35
N ALA A 92 0.42 16.59 6.65
CA ALA A 92 0.87 15.50 5.77
C ALA A 92 1.19 14.22 6.57
N VAL A 93 1.92 14.33 7.68
CA VAL A 93 2.19 13.22 8.60
C VAL A 93 0.88 12.57 9.07
N LEU A 94 -0.06 13.38 9.56
CA LEU A 94 -1.35 12.87 10.06
C LEU A 94 -2.22 12.30 8.95
N ALA A 95 -2.17 12.85 7.73
CA ALA A 95 -2.88 12.31 6.58
C ALA A 95 -2.34 10.93 6.17
N GLY A 96 -1.02 10.76 6.15
CA GLY A 96 -0.39 9.46 5.90
C GLY A 96 -0.75 8.43 6.97
N ASN A 97 -0.62 8.77 8.26
CA ASN A 97 -1.02 7.90 9.37
C ASN A 97 -2.49 7.49 9.29
N SER A 98 -3.38 8.43 8.95
CA SER A 98 -4.81 8.17 8.83
C SER A 98 -5.12 7.24 7.65
N LEU A 99 -4.39 7.36 6.52
CA LEU A 99 -4.54 6.45 5.38
C LEU A 99 -4.03 5.05 5.70
N LEU A 100 -2.90 4.93 6.40
CA LEU A 100 -2.37 3.65 6.89
C LEU A 100 -3.41 2.96 7.79
N THR A 101 -3.94 3.66 8.77
CA THR A 101 -4.97 3.14 9.70
C THR A 101 -6.27 2.78 8.95
N MET A 102 -6.68 3.60 7.98
CA MET A 102 -7.88 3.35 7.17
C MET A 102 -7.76 2.09 6.33
N ALA A 103 -6.55 1.66 5.94
CA ALA A 103 -6.36 0.39 5.24
C ALA A 103 -6.78 -0.80 6.12
N PHE A 104 -6.45 -0.79 7.40
CA PHE A 104 -6.86 -1.83 8.34
C PHE A 104 -8.35 -1.75 8.67
N GLU A 105 -8.91 -0.53 8.81
CA GLU A 105 -10.35 -0.32 8.95
C GLU A 105 -11.12 -0.95 7.78
N ILE A 106 -10.66 -0.75 6.54
CA ILE A 106 -11.27 -1.33 5.34
C ILE A 106 -11.22 -2.86 5.37
N LEU A 107 -10.07 -3.47 5.74
CA LEU A 107 -9.91 -4.92 5.75
C LEU A 107 -10.68 -5.60 6.90
N SER A 108 -10.90 -4.92 8.01
CA SER A 108 -11.71 -5.41 9.13
C SER A 108 -13.20 -5.12 8.97
N HIS A 109 -13.61 -4.30 7.99
CA HIS A 109 -14.99 -3.83 7.88
C HIS A 109 -15.97 -4.97 7.59
N LYS A 110 -17.17 -4.87 8.17
CA LYS A 110 -18.24 -5.87 8.00
C LYS A 110 -18.71 -6.06 6.55
N ASP A 111 -18.57 -5.03 5.71
CA ASP A 111 -18.93 -5.09 4.29
C ASP A 111 -17.97 -5.96 3.47
N LEU A 112 -16.78 -6.29 4.00
CA LEU A 112 -15.90 -7.28 3.41
C LEU A 112 -16.39 -8.68 3.79
N ARG A 113 -17.18 -9.30 2.90
CA ARG A 113 -17.89 -10.57 3.14
C ARG A 113 -16.97 -11.78 2.94
N ILE A 114 -16.00 -11.92 3.81
CA ILE A 114 -15.12 -13.08 3.94
C ILE A 114 -15.06 -13.50 5.42
N SER A 115 -14.54 -14.70 5.72
CA SER A 115 -14.45 -15.17 7.10
C SER A 115 -13.53 -14.28 7.94
N GLU A 116 -13.81 -14.15 9.24
CA GLU A 116 -13.01 -13.34 10.17
C GLU A 116 -11.55 -13.81 10.20
N LYS A 117 -11.32 -15.13 10.16
CA LYS A 117 -9.97 -15.71 10.03
C LYS A 117 -9.25 -15.18 8.79
N THR A 118 -9.93 -15.16 7.65
CA THR A 118 -9.34 -14.65 6.39
C THR A 118 -9.05 -13.15 6.48
N LYS A 119 -9.89 -12.35 7.15
CA LYS A 119 -9.60 -10.93 7.42
C LYS A 119 -8.32 -10.77 8.24
N ILE A 120 -8.18 -11.56 9.30
CA ILE A 120 -6.97 -11.54 10.15
C ILE A 120 -5.73 -11.93 9.33
N ASP A 121 -5.81 -12.97 8.51
CA ASP A 121 -4.70 -13.40 7.65
C ASP A 121 -4.29 -12.30 6.64
N LEU A 122 -5.27 -11.59 6.05
CA LEU A 122 -5.02 -10.45 5.16
C LEU A 122 -4.42 -9.26 5.92
N ILE A 123 -4.92 -8.94 7.11
CA ILE A 123 -4.41 -7.86 7.97
C ILE A 123 -2.96 -8.15 8.36
N ASN A 124 -2.66 -9.37 8.78
CA ASN A 124 -1.28 -9.79 9.09
C ASN A 124 -0.36 -9.61 7.89
N LYS A 125 -0.79 -10.10 6.71
CA LYS A 125 0.04 -10.04 5.50
C LYS A 125 0.28 -8.61 5.01
N ILE A 126 -0.73 -7.73 5.05
CA ILE A 126 -0.55 -6.32 4.65
C ILE A 126 0.28 -5.56 5.70
N SER A 127 0.19 -5.92 6.99
CA SER A 127 1.01 -5.35 8.05
C SER A 127 2.51 -5.68 7.85
N GLU A 128 2.83 -6.94 7.53
CA GLU A 128 4.19 -7.33 7.15
C GLU A 128 4.68 -6.53 5.93
N SER A 129 3.81 -6.37 4.93
CA SER A 129 4.16 -5.70 3.67
C SER A 129 4.33 -4.18 3.82
N SER A 130 3.71 -3.55 4.80
CA SER A 130 3.78 -2.10 5.03
C SER A 130 4.73 -1.68 6.16
N GLY A 131 5.03 -2.59 7.09
CA GLY A 131 5.86 -2.34 8.27
C GLY A 131 7.38 -2.46 8.04
N HIS A 132 8.11 -2.79 9.11
CA HIS A 132 9.58 -2.89 9.10
C HIS A 132 10.13 -4.02 8.20
N LEU A 133 9.33 -5.05 7.92
CA LEU A 133 9.66 -6.12 6.97
C LEU A 133 9.32 -5.76 5.51
N GLY A 134 8.64 -4.65 5.29
CA GLY A 134 8.18 -4.17 4.00
C GLY A 134 8.53 -2.70 3.77
N ILE A 135 7.54 -1.89 3.34
CA ILE A 135 7.71 -0.52 2.87
C ILE A 135 8.52 0.35 3.84
N ALA A 136 8.13 0.41 5.11
CA ALA A 136 8.83 1.25 6.10
C ALA A 136 10.29 0.82 6.28
N GLY A 137 10.57 -0.50 6.33
CA GLY A 137 11.93 -1.02 6.38
C GLY A 137 12.72 -0.77 5.11
N GLY A 138 12.06 -0.81 3.95
CA GLY A 138 12.67 -0.47 2.66
C GLY A 138 13.04 1.00 2.58
N GLN A 139 12.15 1.91 2.96
CA GLN A 139 12.43 3.35 3.01
C GLN A 139 13.55 3.68 4.01
N TYR A 140 13.57 3.02 5.18
CA TYR A 140 14.69 3.16 6.12
C TYR A 140 16.03 2.77 5.50
N LEU A 141 16.08 1.68 4.74
CA LEU A 141 17.30 1.26 4.03
C LEU A 141 17.68 2.24 2.93
N ASP A 142 16.72 2.75 2.17
CA ASP A 142 16.93 3.71 1.09
C ASP A 142 17.62 4.97 1.61
N LEU A 143 17.05 5.60 2.61
CA LEU A 143 17.65 6.78 3.30
C LEU A 143 19.06 6.48 3.87
N ASN A 144 19.27 5.29 4.46
CA ASN A 144 20.57 4.92 4.99
C ASN A 144 21.62 4.61 3.91
N TYR A 145 21.18 4.28 2.71
CA TYR A 145 22.06 3.98 1.58
C TYR A 145 22.41 5.20 0.74
N GLU A 146 21.72 6.31 0.94
CA GLU A 146 21.99 7.56 0.27
C GLU A 146 23.47 7.94 0.38
N ARG A 147 24.06 8.34 -0.76
CA ARG A 147 25.48 8.73 -0.86
C ARG A 147 26.51 7.67 -0.42
N LYS A 148 26.10 6.39 -0.30
CA LYS A 148 27.01 5.29 0.06
C LYS A 148 27.21 4.35 -1.12
N LYS A 149 28.42 3.80 -1.25
CA LYS A 149 28.68 2.67 -2.16
C LYS A 149 28.14 1.39 -1.51
N ILE A 150 27.11 0.81 -2.07
CA ILE A 150 26.48 -0.43 -1.59
C ILE A 150 26.49 -1.50 -2.68
N SER A 151 26.43 -2.77 -2.29
CA SER A 151 26.40 -3.87 -3.25
C SER A 151 25.01 -3.97 -3.90
N GLN A 152 24.96 -4.50 -5.12
CA GLN A 152 23.72 -4.77 -5.85
C GLN A 152 22.73 -5.58 -4.99
N LYS A 153 23.20 -6.59 -4.28
CA LYS A 153 22.35 -7.40 -3.39
C LYS A 153 21.62 -6.58 -2.33
N LYS A 154 22.27 -5.55 -1.78
CA LYS A 154 21.64 -4.66 -0.78
C LYS A 154 20.61 -3.73 -1.43
N ILE A 155 20.86 -3.29 -2.67
CA ILE A 155 19.89 -2.51 -3.46
C ILE A 155 18.65 -3.36 -3.71
N GLU A 156 18.82 -4.58 -4.20
CA GLU A 156 17.72 -5.50 -4.45
C GLU A 156 16.90 -5.80 -3.17
N GLU A 157 17.57 -6.01 -2.04
CA GLU A 157 16.90 -6.21 -0.75
C GLU A 157 16.06 -5.00 -0.36
N MET A 158 16.59 -3.79 -0.51
CA MET A 158 15.90 -2.53 -0.23
C MET A 158 14.67 -2.37 -1.15
N GLU A 159 14.84 -2.58 -2.47
CA GLU A 159 13.76 -2.47 -3.46
C GLU A 159 12.66 -3.51 -3.25
N ILE A 160 13.03 -4.77 -2.93
CA ILE A 160 12.07 -5.81 -2.56
C ILE A 160 11.23 -5.35 -1.36
N LYS A 161 11.83 -4.74 -0.34
CA LYS A 161 11.11 -4.24 0.83
C LYS A 161 10.27 -3.01 0.47
N LYS A 162 10.87 -1.97 -0.13
CA LYS A 162 10.22 -0.68 -0.42
C LYS A 162 9.08 -0.84 -1.43
N THR A 163 9.26 -1.69 -2.43
CA THR A 163 8.33 -1.83 -3.56
C THR A 163 7.74 -3.24 -3.67
N GLY A 164 8.58 -4.27 -3.69
CA GLY A 164 8.19 -5.66 -3.97
C GLY A 164 7.17 -6.23 -2.99
N LYS A 165 7.29 -5.94 -1.69
CA LYS A 165 6.41 -6.50 -0.64
C LYS A 165 4.93 -6.16 -0.83
N LEU A 166 4.61 -4.94 -1.25
CA LEU A 166 3.21 -4.58 -1.50
C LEU A 166 2.67 -5.21 -2.80
N PHE A 167 3.51 -5.38 -3.82
CA PHE A 167 3.15 -6.16 -5.01
C PHE A 167 2.94 -7.64 -4.68
N SER A 168 3.81 -8.22 -3.83
CA SER A 168 3.62 -9.58 -3.29
C SER A 168 2.28 -9.74 -2.59
N PHE A 169 1.90 -8.78 -1.73
CA PHE A 169 0.57 -8.78 -1.12
C PHE A 169 -0.54 -8.80 -2.18
N CYS A 170 -0.43 -7.98 -3.23
CA CYS A 170 -1.44 -7.94 -4.29
C CYS A 170 -1.62 -9.29 -5.00
N CYS A 171 -0.53 -10.02 -5.20
CA CYS A 171 -0.56 -11.35 -5.81
C CYS A 171 -1.07 -12.43 -4.85
N VAL A 172 -0.77 -12.31 -3.54
CA VAL A 172 -1.06 -13.36 -2.54
C VAL A 172 -2.45 -13.23 -1.92
N ALA A 173 -2.99 -12.01 -1.78
CA ALA A 173 -4.27 -11.79 -1.12
C ALA A 173 -5.42 -12.65 -1.71
N PRO A 174 -5.58 -12.80 -3.04
CA PRO A 174 -6.57 -13.71 -3.62
C PRO A 174 -6.38 -15.18 -3.23
N LEU A 175 -5.13 -15.63 -3.08
CA LEU A 175 -4.80 -16.99 -2.70
C LEU A 175 -5.15 -17.25 -1.22
N ILE A 176 -4.91 -16.29 -0.35
CA ILE A 176 -5.31 -16.34 1.07
C ILE A 176 -6.83 -16.52 1.17
N ILE A 177 -7.61 -15.74 0.43
CA ILE A 177 -9.07 -15.84 0.42
C ILE A 177 -9.53 -17.23 -0.04
N LYS A 178 -8.86 -17.79 -1.05
CA LYS A 178 -9.14 -19.12 -1.59
C LYS A 178 -8.48 -20.25 -0.79
N LYS A 179 -7.81 -19.95 0.31
CA LYS A 179 -7.14 -20.93 1.20
C LYS A 179 -6.21 -21.84 0.42
N LYS A 180 -5.44 -21.31 -0.52
CA LYS A 180 -4.47 -22.06 -1.31
C LYS A 180 -3.33 -22.57 -0.44
N ASN A 181 -2.65 -23.63 -0.90
CA ASN A 181 -1.53 -24.23 -0.18
C ASN A 181 -0.31 -23.28 -0.12
N LYS A 182 0.61 -23.54 0.80
CA LYS A 182 1.80 -22.72 1.02
C LYS A 182 2.70 -22.59 -0.19
N ASN A 183 2.79 -23.63 -1.04
CA ASN A 183 3.64 -23.61 -2.23
C ASN A 183 3.10 -22.62 -3.27
N ASP A 184 1.80 -22.61 -3.51
CA ASP A 184 1.16 -21.64 -4.42
C ASP A 184 1.33 -20.22 -3.87
N ILE A 185 1.08 -20.00 -2.58
CA ILE A 185 1.28 -18.70 -1.94
C ILE A 185 2.72 -18.22 -2.15
N ARG A 186 3.74 -19.05 -1.89
CA ARG A 186 5.15 -18.68 -2.08
C ARG A 186 5.49 -18.34 -3.52
N LYS A 187 4.95 -19.09 -4.51
CA LYS A 187 5.14 -18.80 -5.93
C LYS A 187 4.60 -17.41 -6.29
N PHE A 188 3.37 -17.08 -5.88
CA PHE A 188 2.76 -15.79 -6.17
C PHE A 188 3.40 -14.65 -5.38
N GLU A 189 3.95 -14.92 -4.20
CA GLU A 189 4.75 -13.96 -3.43
C GLU A 189 6.01 -13.56 -4.18
N ASN A 190 6.73 -14.53 -4.75
CA ASN A 190 7.91 -14.27 -5.57
C ASN A 190 7.55 -13.51 -6.85
N ILE A 191 6.52 -13.93 -7.59
CA ILE A 191 6.03 -13.22 -8.78
C ILE A 191 5.72 -11.74 -8.43
N GLY A 192 5.06 -11.50 -7.32
CA GLY A 192 4.77 -10.13 -6.90
C GLY A 192 6.02 -9.33 -6.55
N ALA A 193 7.02 -9.95 -5.90
CA ALA A 193 8.31 -9.32 -5.62
C ALA A 193 9.04 -8.95 -6.92
N ASP A 194 9.11 -9.87 -7.88
CA ASP A 194 9.75 -9.66 -9.18
C ASP A 194 9.07 -8.53 -9.98
N ILE A 195 7.73 -8.46 -9.98
CA ILE A 195 6.99 -7.34 -10.59
C ILE A 195 7.35 -5.99 -9.94
N GLY A 196 7.64 -5.99 -8.64
CA GLY A 196 8.04 -4.79 -7.93
C GLY A 196 9.45 -4.31 -8.26
N LEU A 197 10.30 -5.15 -8.85
CA LEU A 197 11.66 -4.83 -9.29
C LEU A 197 11.74 -4.34 -10.75
N LEU A 198 10.65 -4.46 -11.53
CA LEU A 198 10.54 -3.96 -12.91
C LEU A 198 10.21 -2.46 -12.96
#